data_cb833928998871477411f0eaebf407b2
#
_entry.id   cb833928998871477411f0eaebf407b2
#
_cell.length_a   1.000
_cell.length_b   1.000
_cell.length_c   1.000
_cell.angle_alpha   90.00
_cell.angle_beta   90.00
_cell.angle_gamma   90.00
#
_symmetry.space_group_name_H-M   'P 1'
#
loop_
_entity.id
_entity.type
_entity.pdbx_description
1 polymer ?
#
loop_
_entity_poly.entity_id
_entity_poly.type
_entity_poly.pdbx_seq_one_letter_code
_entity_poly.pdbx_strand_id
1 'polypeptide(L)'
;MSRRPSRIEDPSALRERFIRRVSADSPFYRLFDHLPDLAFFAKDGDFRFMCASRRFMDRFAIAEESAIVGKNDFDLFPARLAENFRRDDEEVLSSGRPKLHIVELFFNDQGIPDWFVTNKLPLFNASGRVIGIMGTVQSFEGKKQVLQPYLQIDRALAYIREH
;
A
#
# COMPACT_ATOMS: atom_id res chain seq x y z
N MET A 1 -49.24 -10.26 -16.63
CA MET A 1 -48.31 -9.18 -16.27
C MET A 1 -46.91 -9.54 -16.73
N SER A 2 -46.50 -9.02 -17.90
CA SER A 2 -45.19 -9.31 -18.50
C SER A 2 -44.12 -8.47 -17.77
N ARG A 3 -43.17 -9.15 -17.12
CA ARG A 3 -41.97 -8.49 -16.57
C ARG A 3 -41.10 -8.03 -17.75
N ARG A 4 -40.96 -6.72 -17.94
CA ARG A 4 -39.95 -6.16 -18.87
C ARG A 4 -38.59 -6.71 -18.49
N PRO A 5 -37.77 -7.22 -19.46
CA PRO A 5 -36.41 -7.60 -19.15
C PRO A 5 -35.65 -6.40 -18.59
N SER A 6 -35.02 -6.57 -17.46
CA SER A 6 -34.15 -5.55 -16.88
C SER A 6 -33.05 -5.28 -17.89
N ARG A 7 -32.97 -4.02 -18.35
CA ARG A 7 -31.88 -3.55 -19.22
C ARG A 7 -30.57 -3.83 -18.48
N ILE A 8 -29.78 -4.74 -19.01
CA ILE A 8 -28.43 -5.03 -18.47
C ILE A 8 -27.67 -3.72 -18.59
N GLU A 9 -27.41 -3.07 -17.46
CA GLU A 9 -26.65 -1.84 -17.41
C GLU A 9 -25.19 -2.16 -17.75
N ASP A 10 -24.52 -1.30 -18.53
CA ASP A 10 -23.11 -1.45 -18.86
C ASP A 10 -22.28 -1.48 -17.54
N PRO A 11 -21.47 -2.53 -17.31
CA PRO A 11 -20.67 -2.66 -16.10
C PRO A 11 -19.74 -1.47 -15.85
N SER A 12 -19.21 -0.84 -16.89
CA SER A 12 -18.34 0.32 -16.79
C SER A 12 -19.11 1.53 -16.27
N ALA A 13 -20.31 1.79 -16.80
CA ALA A 13 -21.17 2.87 -16.34
C ALA A 13 -21.66 2.67 -14.90
N LEU A 14 -21.96 1.41 -14.53
CA LEU A 14 -22.35 1.05 -13.18
C LEU A 14 -21.21 1.32 -12.18
N ARG A 15 -19.99 0.89 -12.50
CA ARG A 15 -18.80 1.12 -11.69
C ARG A 15 -18.50 2.60 -11.53
N GLU A 16 -18.52 3.36 -12.62
CA GLU A 16 -18.24 4.80 -12.59
C GLU A 16 -19.26 5.55 -11.71
N ARG A 17 -20.54 5.22 -11.84
CA ARG A 17 -21.59 5.79 -10.99
C ARG A 17 -21.39 5.46 -9.51
N PHE A 18 -20.95 4.23 -9.19
CA PHE A 18 -20.63 3.86 -7.81
C PHE A 18 -19.46 4.69 -7.27
N ILE A 19 -18.34 4.77 -8.01
CA ILE A 19 -17.15 5.51 -7.60
C ILE A 19 -17.45 6.98 -7.37
N ARG A 20 -18.22 7.62 -8.24
CA ARG A 20 -18.65 9.02 -8.06
C ARG A 20 -19.50 9.28 -6.81
N ARG A 21 -20.11 8.26 -6.25
CA ARG A 21 -20.92 8.34 -5.01
C ARG A 21 -20.11 8.13 -3.76
N VAL A 22 -18.90 7.62 -3.88
CA VAL A 22 -18.00 7.47 -2.74
C VAL A 22 -17.51 8.85 -2.35
N SER A 23 -17.72 9.22 -1.08
CA SER A 23 -17.23 10.48 -0.54
C SER A 23 -15.71 10.53 -0.57
N ALA A 24 -15.15 11.70 -0.83
CA ALA A 24 -13.73 11.97 -0.67
C ALA A 24 -13.24 11.73 0.77
N ASP A 25 -14.16 11.91 1.73
CA ASP A 25 -13.89 11.64 3.15
C ASP A 25 -13.99 10.15 3.53
N SER A 26 -14.32 9.28 2.56
CA SER A 26 -14.34 7.83 2.79
C SER A 26 -12.91 7.28 2.74
N PRO A 27 -12.28 6.98 3.87
CA PRO A 27 -10.85 6.66 3.90
C PRO A 27 -10.63 5.19 3.53
N PHE A 28 -10.68 4.84 2.24
CA PHE A 28 -10.41 3.48 1.76
C PHE A 28 -9.12 2.88 2.30
N TYR A 29 -8.09 3.70 2.50
CA TYR A 29 -6.80 3.28 3.02
C TYR A 29 -6.86 2.83 4.48
N ARG A 30 -7.93 3.17 5.23
CA ARG A 30 -8.14 2.64 6.59
C ARG A 30 -8.33 1.13 6.63
N LEU A 31 -8.67 0.50 5.49
CA LEU A 31 -8.66 -0.95 5.38
C LEU A 31 -7.29 -1.54 5.75
N PHE A 32 -6.20 -0.83 5.46
CA PHE A 32 -4.85 -1.27 5.79
C PHE A 32 -4.55 -1.30 7.29
N ASP A 33 -5.32 -0.58 8.11
CA ASP A 33 -5.20 -0.63 9.57
C ASP A 33 -5.60 -2.00 10.16
N HIS A 34 -6.37 -2.78 9.38
CA HIS A 34 -6.84 -4.11 9.75
C HIS A 34 -6.02 -5.24 9.12
N LEU A 35 -4.97 -4.93 8.37
CA LEU A 35 -4.08 -5.92 7.76
C LEU A 35 -2.82 -6.08 8.63
N PRO A 36 -2.57 -7.28 9.18
CA PRO A 36 -1.39 -7.51 10.02
C PRO A 36 -0.11 -7.32 9.21
N ASP A 37 0.90 -6.74 9.85
CA ASP A 37 2.26 -6.55 9.34
C ASP A 37 2.41 -5.76 8.04
N LEU A 38 1.36 -5.07 7.59
CA LEU A 38 1.36 -4.26 6.41
C LEU A 38 1.15 -2.78 6.76
N ALA A 39 2.12 -1.94 6.42
CA ALA A 39 2.02 -0.49 6.50
C ALA A 39 1.66 0.08 5.12
N PHE A 40 0.83 1.13 5.10
CA PHE A 40 0.42 1.84 3.89
C PHE A 40 0.74 3.32 4.01
N PHE A 41 1.11 3.94 2.90
CA PHE A 41 1.27 5.38 2.77
C PHE A 41 0.86 5.86 1.38
N ALA A 42 0.54 7.15 1.28
CA ALA A 42 0.42 7.84 0.00
C ALA A 42 1.08 9.21 0.07
N LYS A 43 1.66 9.63 -1.05
CA LYS A 43 2.35 10.92 -1.21
C LYS A 43 1.81 11.65 -2.44
N ASP A 44 1.86 12.97 -2.42
CA ASP A 44 1.58 13.80 -3.58
C ASP A 44 2.75 13.88 -4.57
N GLY A 45 2.60 14.67 -5.64
CA GLY A 45 3.62 14.87 -6.66
C GLY A 45 4.87 15.61 -6.18
N ASP A 46 4.82 16.23 -5.00
CA ASP A 46 5.95 16.87 -4.33
C ASP A 46 6.56 15.95 -3.26
N PHE A 47 6.16 14.66 -3.26
CA PHE A 47 6.62 13.61 -2.35
C PHE A 47 6.28 13.85 -0.87
N ARG A 48 5.26 14.64 -0.59
CA ARG A 48 4.76 14.87 0.76
C ARG A 48 3.73 13.82 1.13
N PHE A 49 3.83 13.24 2.31
CA PHE A 49 2.82 12.32 2.82
C PHE A 49 1.46 13.00 2.92
N MET A 50 0.44 12.36 2.35
CA MET A 50 -0.95 12.82 2.36
C MET A 50 -1.83 11.96 3.26
N CYS A 51 -1.51 10.70 3.40
CA CYS A 51 -2.15 9.79 4.35
C CYS A 51 -1.22 8.59 4.64
N ALA A 52 -1.47 7.94 5.75
CA ALA A 52 -0.77 6.73 6.14
C ALA A 52 -1.66 5.85 7.03
N SER A 53 -1.42 4.53 6.99
CA SER A 53 -2.06 3.60 7.92
C SER A 53 -1.52 3.78 9.33
N ARG A 54 -2.30 3.32 10.32
CA ARG A 54 -1.89 3.34 11.71
C ARG A 54 -0.52 2.68 11.92
N ARG A 55 -0.31 1.51 11.31
CA ARG A 55 0.95 0.78 11.38
C ARG A 55 2.15 1.55 10.83
N PHE A 56 1.96 2.36 9.79
CA PHE A 56 3.02 3.24 9.29
C PHE A 56 3.36 4.31 10.32
N MET A 57 2.35 4.96 10.89
CA MET A 57 2.53 6.06 11.85
C MET A 57 3.16 5.59 13.17
N ASP A 58 2.80 4.40 13.65
CA ASP A 58 3.32 3.84 14.90
C ASP A 58 4.84 3.68 14.88
N ARG A 59 5.45 3.42 13.70
CA ARG A 59 6.91 3.34 13.54
C ARG A 59 7.63 4.63 13.90
N PHE A 60 6.96 5.76 13.77
CA PHE A 60 7.53 7.09 14.04
C PHE A 60 6.95 7.73 15.28
N ALA A 61 6.25 6.95 16.11
CA ALA A 61 5.52 7.44 17.28
C ALA A 61 4.57 8.62 16.94
N ILE A 62 3.98 8.61 15.75
CA ILE A 62 3.03 9.62 15.29
C ILE A 62 1.63 9.22 15.74
N ALA A 63 1.07 9.99 16.68
CA ALA A 63 -0.25 9.69 17.25
C ALA A 63 -1.39 10.02 16.27
N GLU A 64 -1.28 11.14 15.56
CA GLU A 64 -2.34 11.68 14.70
C GLU A 64 -1.88 11.83 13.26
N GLU A 65 -2.75 11.49 12.31
CA GLU A 65 -2.44 11.56 10.88
C GLU A 65 -2.09 12.97 10.42
N SER A 66 -2.71 13.98 11.01
CA SER A 66 -2.40 15.39 10.74
C SER A 66 -0.93 15.74 10.97
N ALA A 67 -0.23 15.00 11.83
CA ALA A 67 1.19 15.22 12.11
C ALA A 67 2.13 14.64 11.04
N ILE A 68 1.66 13.74 10.17
CA ILE A 68 2.45 13.21 9.04
C ILE A 68 2.14 13.94 7.73
N VAL A 69 0.93 14.49 7.59
CA VAL A 69 0.54 15.20 6.37
C VAL A 69 1.48 16.38 6.12
N GLY A 70 2.01 16.46 4.89
CA GLY A 70 2.96 17.50 4.47
C GLY A 70 4.43 17.20 4.76
N LYS A 71 4.76 16.20 5.61
CA LYS A 71 6.14 15.72 5.79
C LYS A 71 6.61 14.94 4.56
N ASN A 72 7.91 14.81 4.39
CA ASN A 72 8.54 13.98 3.38
C ASN A 72 9.49 12.97 4.02
N ASP A 73 10.15 12.14 3.21
CA ASP A 73 11.03 11.08 3.72
C ASP A 73 12.20 11.62 4.55
N PHE A 74 12.74 12.80 4.19
CA PHE A 74 13.87 13.40 4.92
C PHE A 74 13.48 13.91 6.31
N ASP A 75 12.19 14.09 6.57
CA ASP A 75 11.69 14.47 7.90
C ASP A 75 11.54 13.24 8.83
N LEU A 76 11.49 12.02 8.26
CA LEU A 76 11.22 10.79 8.98
C LEU A 76 12.41 9.81 9.02
N PHE A 77 13.29 9.87 8.02
CA PHE A 77 14.37 8.90 7.83
C PHE A 77 15.74 9.58 7.74
N PRO A 78 16.81 8.87 8.07
CA PRO A 78 18.16 9.31 7.75
C PRO A 78 18.32 9.61 6.24
N ALA A 79 19.05 10.66 5.90
CA ALA A 79 19.16 11.19 4.54
C ALA A 79 19.46 10.11 3.48
N ARG A 80 20.38 9.17 3.76
CA ARG A 80 20.74 8.09 2.83
C ARG A 80 19.55 7.17 2.49
N LEU A 81 18.69 6.87 3.45
CA LEU A 81 17.49 6.08 3.22
C LEU A 81 16.44 6.89 2.48
N ALA A 82 16.23 8.14 2.89
CA ALA A 82 15.31 9.06 2.24
C ALA A 82 15.64 9.27 0.75
N GLU A 83 16.94 9.37 0.40
CA GLU A 83 17.40 9.45 -0.99
C GLU A 83 17.04 8.21 -1.81
N ASN A 84 17.16 7.01 -1.23
CA ASN A 84 16.77 5.77 -1.92
C ASN A 84 15.26 5.73 -2.15
N PHE A 85 14.47 6.05 -1.13
CA PHE A 85 13.02 6.10 -1.26
C PHE A 85 12.56 7.13 -2.28
N ARG A 86 13.20 8.31 -2.28
CA ARG A 86 12.95 9.38 -3.24
C ARG A 86 13.22 8.95 -4.67
N ARG A 87 14.33 8.27 -4.93
CA ARG A 87 14.67 7.77 -6.26
C ARG A 87 13.63 6.82 -6.81
N ASP A 88 13.15 5.90 -5.97
CA ASP A 88 12.08 4.97 -6.35
C ASP A 88 10.74 5.69 -6.57
N ASP A 89 10.43 6.67 -5.75
CA ASP A 89 9.24 7.49 -5.90
C ASP A 89 9.26 8.30 -7.20
N GLU A 90 10.40 8.90 -7.55
CA GLU A 90 10.62 9.65 -8.80
C GLU A 90 10.45 8.74 -10.03
N GLU A 91 10.95 7.50 -9.97
CA GLU A 91 10.79 6.53 -11.04
C GLU A 91 9.31 6.19 -11.27
N VAL A 92 8.55 5.94 -10.21
CA VAL A 92 7.11 5.65 -10.30
C VAL A 92 6.33 6.87 -10.79
N LEU A 93 6.63 8.05 -10.24
CA LEU A 93 5.94 9.30 -10.60
C LEU A 93 6.16 9.67 -12.08
N SER A 94 7.40 9.54 -12.56
CA SER A 94 7.77 9.91 -13.94
C SER A 94 7.34 8.87 -14.97
N SER A 95 7.44 7.59 -14.65
CA SER A 95 7.08 6.51 -15.57
C SER A 95 5.58 6.21 -15.62
N GLY A 96 4.85 6.55 -14.55
CA GLY A 96 3.46 6.15 -14.37
C GLY A 96 3.28 4.62 -14.25
N ARG A 97 4.32 3.89 -13.91
CA ARG A 97 4.32 2.42 -13.81
C ARG A 97 4.58 1.99 -12.36
N PRO A 98 3.94 0.89 -11.91
CA PRO A 98 4.23 0.31 -10.61
C PRO A 98 5.69 -0.15 -10.50
N LYS A 99 6.28 0.03 -9.31
CA LYS A 99 7.54 -0.60 -8.90
C LYS A 99 7.23 -1.53 -7.74
N LEU A 100 7.36 -2.84 -7.99
CA LEU A 100 6.90 -3.89 -7.08
C LEU A 100 8.09 -4.70 -6.54
N HIS A 101 7.87 -5.29 -5.35
CA HIS A 101 8.82 -6.19 -4.71
C HIS A 101 10.21 -5.56 -4.47
N ILE A 102 10.23 -4.27 -4.15
CA ILE A 102 11.45 -3.57 -3.77
C ILE A 102 11.89 -4.14 -2.42
N VAL A 103 13.08 -4.74 -2.39
CA VAL A 103 13.64 -5.27 -1.15
C VAL A 103 14.52 -4.19 -0.52
N GLU A 104 14.17 -3.79 0.69
CA GLU A 104 14.82 -2.70 1.40
C GLU A 104 15.28 -3.16 2.78
N LEU A 105 16.46 -2.72 3.19
CA LEU A 105 16.96 -2.91 4.55
C LEU A 105 16.81 -1.59 5.31
N PHE A 106 15.97 -1.58 6.34
CA PHE A 106 15.90 -0.47 7.27
C PHE A 106 15.44 -0.94 8.66
N PHE A 107 15.22 -0.02 9.59
CA PHE A 107 14.96 -0.38 10.97
C PHE A 107 13.49 -0.78 11.20
N ASN A 108 13.28 -1.86 11.96
CA ASN A 108 11.96 -2.24 12.46
C ASN A 108 11.52 -1.37 13.65
N ASP A 109 10.34 -1.67 14.21
CA ASP A 109 9.75 -0.90 15.32
C ASP A 109 10.62 -0.91 16.61
N GLN A 110 11.60 -1.82 16.70
CA GLN A 110 12.56 -1.96 17.81
C GLN A 110 13.91 -1.27 17.52
N GLY A 111 14.05 -0.64 16.37
CA GLY A 111 15.30 -0.03 15.92
C GLY A 111 16.36 -1.03 15.45
N ILE A 112 15.96 -2.27 15.17
CA ILE A 112 16.85 -3.34 14.68
C ILE A 112 16.76 -3.38 13.14
N PRO A 113 17.91 -3.49 12.42
CA PRO A 113 17.89 -3.67 10.96
C PRO A 113 17.09 -4.92 10.57
N ASP A 114 16.16 -4.76 9.65
CA ASP A 114 15.29 -5.82 9.14
C ASP A 114 15.00 -5.62 7.65
N TRP A 115 14.64 -6.68 6.97
CA TRP A 115 14.29 -6.67 5.56
C TRP A 115 12.81 -6.40 5.36
N PHE A 116 12.52 -5.48 4.43
CA PHE A 116 11.17 -5.11 4.05
C PHE A 116 10.95 -5.31 2.56
N VAL A 117 9.70 -5.59 2.21
CA VAL A 117 9.24 -5.62 0.82
C VAL A 117 8.27 -4.46 0.63
N THR A 118 8.64 -3.55 -0.25
CA THR A 118 7.87 -2.36 -0.59
C THR A 118 7.29 -2.50 -1.99
N ASN A 119 6.04 -2.08 -2.15
CA ASN A 119 5.41 -1.91 -3.45
C ASN A 119 4.99 -0.45 -3.58
N LYS A 120 5.25 0.13 -4.75
CA LYS A 120 4.89 1.53 -5.07
C LYS A 120 4.09 1.58 -6.35
N LEU A 121 2.97 2.28 -6.32
CA LEU A 121 2.06 2.45 -7.45
C LEU A 121 1.80 3.94 -7.70
N PRO A 122 1.65 4.35 -8.97
CA PRO A 122 1.26 5.71 -9.27
C PRO A 122 -0.22 5.96 -8.91
N LEU A 123 -0.51 7.16 -8.43
CA LEU A 123 -1.86 7.68 -8.25
C LEU A 123 -2.22 8.57 -9.43
N PHE A 124 -3.37 8.29 -10.05
CA PHE A 124 -3.87 9.03 -11.20
C PHE A 124 -5.07 9.90 -10.81
N ASN A 125 -5.15 11.09 -11.35
CA ASN A 125 -6.36 11.89 -11.30
C ASN A 125 -7.39 11.42 -12.35
N ALA A 126 -8.56 12.05 -12.36
CA ALA A 126 -9.64 11.71 -13.30
C ALA A 126 -9.27 11.90 -14.78
N SER A 127 -8.26 12.72 -15.09
CA SER A 127 -7.75 12.92 -16.46
C SER A 127 -6.64 11.95 -16.85
N GLY A 128 -6.31 10.97 -16.01
CA GLY A 128 -5.26 9.98 -16.26
C GLY A 128 -3.83 10.48 -16.05
N ARG A 129 -3.65 11.67 -15.46
CA ARG A 129 -2.33 12.19 -15.12
C ARG A 129 -1.88 11.68 -13.75
N VAL A 130 -0.61 11.29 -13.63
CA VAL A 130 -0.01 10.93 -12.34
C VAL A 130 0.06 12.18 -11.46
N ILE A 131 -0.45 12.08 -10.23
CA ILE A 131 -0.51 13.18 -9.25
C ILE A 131 0.17 12.83 -7.93
N GLY A 132 0.66 11.61 -7.80
CA GLY A 132 1.31 11.13 -6.60
C GLY A 132 1.61 9.64 -6.69
N ILE A 133 1.98 9.08 -5.57
CA ILE A 133 2.25 7.66 -5.40
C ILE A 133 1.55 7.13 -4.16
N MET A 134 1.30 5.83 -4.14
CA MET A 134 0.92 5.09 -2.95
C MET A 134 1.81 3.86 -2.82
N GLY A 135 2.01 3.39 -1.60
CA GLY A 135 2.83 2.22 -1.37
C GLY A 135 2.42 1.42 -0.15
N THR A 136 2.88 0.17 -0.16
CA THR A 136 2.79 -0.74 0.98
C THR A 136 4.19 -1.19 1.39
N VAL A 137 4.40 -1.30 2.69
CA VAL A 137 5.64 -1.79 3.29
C VAL A 137 5.31 -2.94 4.23
N GLN A 138 5.95 -4.07 4.04
CA GLN A 138 5.76 -5.26 4.87
C GLN A 138 7.12 -5.85 5.26
N SER A 139 7.30 -6.25 6.53
CA SER A 139 8.52 -6.95 6.92
C SER A 139 8.60 -8.32 6.23
N PHE A 140 9.82 -8.75 5.94
CA PHE A 140 10.04 -10.05 5.30
C PHE A 140 9.64 -11.22 6.22
N GLU A 141 9.88 -11.10 7.52
CA GLU A 141 9.45 -12.08 8.52
C GLU A 141 7.92 -12.11 8.66
N GLY A 142 7.23 -10.97 8.62
CA GLY A 142 5.77 -10.92 8.59
C GLY A 142 5.19 -11.70 7.41
N LYS A 143 5.81 -11.62 6.22
CA LYS A 143 5.43 -12.44 5.06
C LYS A 143 5.60 -13.93 5.31
N LYS A 144 6.70 -14.35 5.92
CA LYS A 144 6.92 -15.77 6.27
C LYS A 144 5.89 -16.27 7.29
N GLN A 145 5.59 -15.48 8.32
CA GLN A 145 4.61 -15.85 9.35
C GLN A 145 3.22 -16.06 8.78
N VAL A 146 2.77 -15.22 7.86
CA VAL A 146 1.47 -15.36 7.18
C VAL A 146 1.43 -16.61 6.30
N LEU A 147 2.55 -17.00 5.70
CA LEU A 147 2.65 -18.16 4.81
C LEU A 147 2.97 -19.48 5.55
N GLN A 148 3.55 -19.42 6.76
CA GLN A 148 3.97 -20.62 7.49
C GLN A 148 2.85 -21.66 7.71
N PRO A 149 1.61 -21.30 8.08
CA PRO A 149 0.53 -22.28 8.18
C PRO A 149 0.25 -23.02 6.88
N TYR A 150 0.34 -22.31 5.74
CA TYR A 150 0.10 -22.89 4.42
C TYR A 150 1.26 -23.79 3.97
N LEU A 151 2.50 -23.43 4.28
CA LEU A 151 3.69 -24.27 4.01
C LEU A 151 3.67 -25.58 4.81
N GLN A 152 3.10 -25.57 6.03
CA GLN A 152 2.91 -26.79 6.84
C GLN A 152 1.81 -27.67 6.24
N ILE A 153 0.72 -27.09 5.74
CA ILE A 153 -0.36 -27.81 5.07
C ILE A 153 0.15 -28.45 3.79
N ASP A 154 0.94 -27.76 2.97
CA ASP A 154 1.52 -28.31 1.76
C ASP A 154 2.44 -29.50 2.04
N ARG A 155 3.24 -29.46 3.12
CA ARG A 155 4.07 -30.58 3.55
C ARG A 155 3.21 -31.80 3.99
N ALA A 156 2.12 -31.55 4.71
CA ALA A 156 1.20 -32.60 5.13
C ALA A 156 0.48 -33.24 3.93
N LEU A 157 0.04 -32.42 2.97
CA LEU A 157 -0.57 -32.89 1.73
C LEU A 157 0.40 -33.67 0.84
N ALA A 158 1.65 -33.24 0.75
CA ALA A 158 2.71 -33.96 0.05
C ALA A 158 2.95 -35.34 0.69
N TYR A 159 3.04 -35.39 2.01
CA TYR A 159 3.20 -36.66 2.75
C TYR A 159 2.04 -37.63 2.53
N ILE A 160 0.79 -37.16 2.52
CA ILE A 160 -0.40 -37.98 2.27
C ILE A 160 -0.44 -38.51 0.82
N ARG A 161 0.12 -37.77 -0.14
CA ARG A 161 0.17 -38.20 -1.56
C ARG A 161 1.25 -39.24 -1.83
N GLU A 162 2.27 -39.30 -1.00
CA GLU A 162 3.42 -40.21 -1.15
C GLU A 162 3.24 -41.52 -0.37
N HIS A 163 2.23 -41.63 0.52
CA HIS A 163 1.92 -42.76 1.37
C HIS A 163 0.43 -43.10 1.32
#